data_47e19378b32da3ee62a1875889aef32e
#
_entry.id   47e19378b32da3ee62a1875889aef32e
#
_cell.length_a   1.000
_cell.length_b   1.000
_cell.length_c   1.000
_cell.angle_alpha   90.00
_cell.angle_beta   90.00
_cell.angle_gamma   90.00
#
_symmetry.space_group_name_H-M   'P 1'
#
loop_
_entity.id
_entity.type
_entity.pdbx_description
1 polymer ?
#
loop_
_entity_poly.entity_id
_entity_poly.type
_entity_poly.pdbx_seq_one_letter_code
_entity_poly.pdbx_strand_id
1 'polypeptide(L)'
;MKQYNNIQFDSERSRFEAIMEMRCPQCRQGKMFKYGNWRIDKFDDMHKNCPVCNLHFEVEPGFWYGAMFVSYGFSILILLLLGLTIYWGFGDPSVWGYIIPIPVVSLLAVPFNFRMSRSVFLHLFGFVKYRPELGQISA
;
A
#
# COMPACT_ATOMS: atom_id res chain seq x y z
N MET A 1 -19.11 13.20 4.74
CA MET A 1 -19.48 13.24 3.31
C MET A 1 -18.87 14.45 2.57
N LYS A 2 -17.61 14.79 2.72
CA LYS A 2 -17.03 15.96 2.02
C LYS A 2 -15.56 15.72 1.73
N GLN A 3 -15.23 14.84 0.77
CA GLN A 3 -13.87 14.78 0.19
C GLN A 3 -13.83 14.05 -1.18
N TYR A 4 -14.97 13.98 -1.88
CA TYR A 4 -15.05 13.29 -3.19
C TYR A 4 -14.96 14.21 -4.41
N ASN A 5 -14.86 15.55 -4.23
CA ASN A 5 -15.03 16.52 -5.32
C ASN A 5 -13.79 16.80 -6.17
N ASN A 6 -12.67 16.07 -5.97
CA ASN A 6 -11.46 16.25 -6.79
C ASN A 6 -10.93 14.94 -7.36
N ILE A 7 -11.82 14.03 -7.78
CA ILE A 7 -11.40 12.89 -8.59
C ILE A 7 -11.34 13.38 -10.04
N GLN A 8 -10.17 13.86 -10.45
CA GLN A 8 -9.86 13.96 -11.88
C GLN A 8 -9.86 12.54 -12.42
N PHE A 9 -10.82 12.26 -13.29
CA PHE A 9 -10.91 11.01 -14.03
C PHE A 9 -9.77 10.97 -15.05
N ASP A 10 -8.63 10.45 -14.62
CA ASP A 10 -7.51 10.17 -15.50
C ASP A 10 -7.72 8.76 -16.10
N SER A 11 -8.24 8.72 -17.31
CA SER A 11 -8.57 7.47 -18.02
C SER A 11 -7.35 6.62 -18.39
N GLU A 12 -6.14 7.15 -18.24
CA GLU A 12 -4.88 6.50 -18.64
C GLU A 12 -3.96 6.15 -17.47
N ARG A 13 -4.45 6.18 -16.23
CA ARG A 13 -3.60 5.86 -15.06
C ARG A 13 -2.97 4.49 -15.17
N SER A 14 -1.62 4.44 -15.09
CA SER A 14 -0.88 3.19 -15.18
C SER A 14 -1.16 2.27 -13.99
N ARG A 15 -0.93 0.95 -14.17
CA ARG A 15 -1.06 -0.03 -13.06
C ARG A 15 -0.12 0.31 -11.92
N PHE A 16 1.09 0.74 -12.23
CA PHE A 16 2.10 1.10 -11.25
C PHE A 16 1.68 2.30 -10.39
N GLU A 17 1.14 3.36 -11.01
CA GLU A 17 0.60 4.51 -10.29
C GLU A 17 -0.56 4.13 -9.38
N ALA A 18 -1.47 3.26 -9.85
CA ALA A 18 -2.58 2.78 -9.05
C ALA A 18 -2.11 2.00 -7.81
N ILE A 19 -1.03 1.22 -7.93
CA ILE A 19 -0.40 0.50 -6.81
C ILE A 19 0.20 1.51 -5.81
N MET A 20 0.98 2.47 -6.29
CA MET A 20 1.66 3.45 -5.44
C MET A 20 0.68 4.38 -4.71
N GLU A 21 -0.42 4.75 -5.38
CA GLU A 21 -1.49 5.55 -4.80
C GLU A 21 -2.53 4.72 -4.02
N MET A 22 -2.32 3.39 -3.90
CA MET A 22 -3.20 2.47 -3.18
C MET A 22 -4.65 2.54 -3.65
N ARG A 23 -4.83 2.44 -4.98
CA ARG A 23 -6.15 2.52 -5.63
C ARG A 23 -6.64 1.14 -6.07
N CYS A 24 -7.94 1.09 -6.39
CA CYS A 24 -8.61 -0.12 -6.85
C CYS A 24 -7.98 -0.68 -8.12
N PRO A 25 -7.69 -2.00 -8.22
CA PRO A 25 -7.13 -2.60 -9.43
C PRO A 25 -8.09 -2.62 -10.62
N GLN A 26 -9.41 -2.62 -10.39
CA GLN A 26 -10.42 -2.72 -11.44
C GLN A 26 -10.67 -1.39 -12.15
N CYS A 27 -10.92 -0.32 -11.40
CA CYS A 27 -11.22 1.00 -11.99
C CYS A 27 -10.05 1.98 -11.94
N ARG A 28 -9.01 1.72 -11.12
CA ARG A 28 -7.84 2.59 -10.85
C ARG A 28 -8.19 4.00 -10.35
N GLN A 29 -9.43 4.23 -9.92
CA GLN A 29 -9.95 5.52 -9.47
C GLN A 29 -10.22 5.52 -7.95
N GLY A 30 -10.95 4.54 -7.45
CA GLY A 30 -11.34 4.45 -6.05
C GLY A 30 -10.16 4.20 -5.13
N LYS A 31 -10.08 4.92 -4.01
CA LYS A 31 -9.08 4.67 -2.96
C LYS A 31 -9.44 3.41 -2.17
N MET A 32 -8.44 2.61 -1.81
CA MET A 32 -8.62 1.41 -0.99
C MET A 32 -8.79 1.74 0.49
N PHE A 33 -8.09 2.77 0.98
CA PHE A 33 -8.11 3.18 2.39
C PHE A 33 -8.96 4.42 2.62
N LYS A 34 -9.68 4.46 3.76
CA LYS A 34 -10.58 5.57 4.12
C LYS A 34 -9.83 6.83 4.53
N TYR A 35 -8.67 6.67 5.15
CA TYR A 35 -7.88 7.78 5.68
C TYR A 35 -6.53 7.90 4.98
N GLY A 36 -5.99 9.13 4.95
CA GLY A 36 -4.66 9.40 4.41
C GLY A 36 -3.53 8.76 5.25
N ASN A 37 -2.32 8.76 4.69
CA ASN A 37 -1.14 8.13 5.30
C ASN A 37 -0.71 8.75 6.65
N TRP A 38 -1.15 9.97 6.95
CA TRP A 38 -0.77 10.71 8.16
C TRP A 38 -1.54 10.31 9.43
N ARG A 39 -2.61 9.52 9.32
CA ARG A 39 -3.37 9.06 10.49
C ARG A 39 -2.90 7.68 10.91
N ILE A 40 -1.97 7.66 11.85
CA ILE A 40 -1.33 6.43 12.37
C ILE A 40 -2.32 5.58 13.18
N ASP A 41 -3.30 6.20 13.83
CA ASP A 41 -4.32 5.51 14.64
C ASP A 41 -5.35 4.71 13.81
N LYS A 42 -5.49 5.03 12.51
CA LYS A 42 -6.47 4.41 11.59
C LYS A 42 -5.83 4.02 10.25
N PHE A 43 -4.58 3.60 10.28
CA PHE A 43 -3.86 3.23 9.06
C PHE A 43 -4.37 1.93 8.44
N ASP A 44 -5.01 1.06 9.23
CA ASP A 44 -5.55 -0.24 8.85
C ASP A 44 -6.98 -0.17 8.29
N ASP A 45 -7.70 0.97 8.46
CA ASP A 45 -9.09 1.11 8.05
C ASP A 45 -9.24 1.19 6.53
N MET A 46 -9.60 0.05 5.95
CA MET A 46 -9.78 -0.13 4.52
C MET A 46 -11.28 -0.21 4.17
N HIS A 47 -11.64 0.26 2.98
CA HIS A 47 -12.99 0.04 2.47
C HIS A 47 -13.24 -1.44 2.20
N LYS A 48 -14.41 -1.97 2.54
CA LYS A 48 -14.82 -3.33 2.14
C LYS A 48 -15.00 -3.44 0.64
N ASN A 49 -15.61 -2.41 0.05
CA ASN A 49 -15.87 -2.33 -1.37
C ASN A 49 -15.30 -1.03 -1.94
N CYS A 50 -14.91 -1.07 -3.20
CA CYS A 50 -14.47 0.11 -3.90
C CYS A 50 -15.60 1.16 -3.96
N PRO A 51 -15.36 2.40 -3.53
CA PRO A 51 -16.39 3.43 -3.53
C PRO A 51 -16.81 3.88 -4.95
N VAL A 52 -16.06 3.50 -5.99
CA VAL A 52 -16.34 3.88 -7.38
C VAL A 52 -16.97 2.73 -8.17
N CYS A 53 -16.34 1.54 -8.19
CA CYS A 53 -16.81 0.42 -8.99
C CYS A 53 -17.44 -0.72 -8.17
N ASN A 54 -17.54 -0.54 -6.85
CA ASN A 54 -18.10 -1.51 -5.91
C ASN A 54 -17.40 -2.89 -5.88
N LEU A 55 -16.17 -2.99 -6.38
CA LEU A 55 -15.37 -4.20 -6.26
C LEU A 55 -15.15 -4.54 -4.80
N HIS A 56 -15.43 -5.78 -4.40
CA HIS A 56 -15.10 -6.27 -3.07
C HIS A 56 -13.60 -6.54 -2.98
N PHE A 57 -12.91 -5.89 -2.02
CA PHE A 57 -11.45 -5.98 -1.92
C PHE A 57 -10.97 -7.29 -1.27
N GLU A 58 -11.79 -7.94 -0.48
CA GLU A 58 -11.51 -9.25 0.07
C GLU A 58 -12.11 -10.33 -0.84
N VAL A 59 -11.32 -10.81 -1.80
CA VAL A 59 -11.77 -11.76 -2.84
C VAL A 59 -12.22 -13.08 -2.21
N GLU A 60 -11.51 -13.55 -1.17
CA GLU A 60 -11.78 -14.79 -0.47
C GLU A 60 -11.49 -14.64 1.03
N PRO A 61 -12.18 -15.40 1.92
CA PRO A 61 -11.84 -15.43 3.33
C PRO A 61 -10.36 -15.80 3.53
N GLY A 62 -9.63 -14.95 4.23
CA GLY A 62 -8.20 -15.16 4.45
C GLY A 62 -7.27 -14.65 3.34
N PHE A 63 -7.79 -13.99 2.30
CA PHE A 63 -7.01 -13.40 1.21
C PHE A 63 -5.84 -12.53 1.73
N TRP A 64 -6.04 -11.81 2.82
CA TRP A 64 -5.04 -10.92 3.40
C TRP A 64 -3.86 -11.64 4.07
N TYR A 65 -3.95 -12.96 4.33
CA TYR A 65 -2.77 -13.72 4.79
C TYR A 65 -1.66 -13.70 3.75
N GLY A 66 -2.00 -13.72 2.44
CA GLY A 66 -1.01 -13.57 1.38
C GLY A 66 -0.31 -12.20 1.39
N ALA A 67 -1.02 -11.12 1.74
CA ALA A 67 -0.42 -9.80 1.87
C ALA A 67 0.62 -9.72 3.00
N MET A 68 0.52 -10.58 4.04
CA MET A 68 1.53 -10.66 5.10
C MET A 68 2.89 -11.11 4.56
N PHE A 69 2.92 -12.07 3.63
CA PHE A 69 4.18 -12.50 3.01
C PHE A 69 4.85 -11.38 2.22
N VAL A 70 4.06 -10.57 1.50
CA VAL A 70 4.57 -9.37 0.81
C VAL A 70 5.12 -8.36 1.82
N SER A 71 4.43 -8.18 2.95
CA SER A 71 4.89 -7.31 4.05
C SER A 71 6.22 -7.76 4.63
N TYR A 72 6.42 -9.08 4.82
CA TYR A 72 7.71 -9.63 5.25
C TYR A 72 8.82 -9.35 4.24
N GLY A 73 8.55 -9.54 2.94
CA GLY A 73 9.49 -9.20 1.88
C GLY A 73 9.93 -7.74 1.93
N PHE A 74 9.00 -6.81 2.08
CA PHE A 74 9.32 -5.40 2.24
C PHE A 74 10.11 -5.10 3.52
N SER A 75 9.77 -5.77 4.63
CA SER A 75 10.50 -5.59 5.90
C SER A 75 11.95 -6.05 5.78
N ILE A 76 12.20 -7.20 5.13
CA ILE A 76 13.54 -7.70 4.86
C ILE A 76 14.31 -6.71 3.96
N LEU A 77 13.67 -6.20 2.91
CA LEU A 77 14.27 -5.23 2.01
C LEU A 77 14.66 -3.94 2.75
N ILE A 78 13.78 -3.40 3.59
CA ILE A 78 14.06 -2.22 4.43
C ILE A 78 15.26 -2.49 5.33
N LEU A 79 15.30 -3.64 6.00
CA LEU A 79 16.38 -4.03 6.92
C LEU A 79 17.72 -4.12 6.18
N LEU A 80 17.75 -4.76 5.00
CA LEU A 80 18.96 -4.87 4.18
C LEU A 80 19.45 -3.49 3.71
N LEU A 81 18.55 -2.67 3.18
CA LEU A 81 18.90 -1.33 2.70
C LEU A 81 19.42 -0.44 3.82
N LEU A 82 18.78 -0.48 5.01
CA LEU A 82 19.25 0.26 6.17
C LEU A 82 20.61 -0.23 6.65
N GLY A 83 20.79 -1.55 6.77
CA GLY A 83 22.07 -2.15 7.17
C GLY A 83 23.20 -1.75 6.24
N LEU A 84 23.00 -1.84 4.92
CA LEU A 84 23.98 -1.44 3.92
C LEU A 84 24.25 0.08 3.97
N THR A 85 23.22 0.89 4.15
CA THR A 85 23.38 2.35 4.24
C THR A 85 24.20 2.75 5.47
N ILE A 86 23.95 2.10 6.60
CA ILE A 86 24.70 2.33 7.83
C ILE A 86 26.17 1.89 7.65
N TYR A 87 26.37 0.70 7.07
CA TYR A 87 27.71 0.15 6.83
C TYR A 87 28.56 1.06 5.93
N TRP A 88 28.02 1.49 4.78
CA TRP A 88 28.76 2.32 3.82
C TRP A 88 28.82 3.80 4.22
N GLY A 89 27.79 4.32 4.91
CA GLY A 89 27.73 5.73 5.29
C GLY A 89 28.56 6.08 6.51
N PHE A 90 28.67 5.16 7.48
CA PHE A 90 29.37 5.39 8.75
C PHE A 90 30.63 4.55 8.93
N GLY A 91 31.02 3.72 7.94
CA GLY A 91 32.23 2.93 7.98
C GLY A 91 32.28 1.88 9.07
N ASP A 92 31.20 1.06 9.18
CA ASP A 92 31.06 0.01 10.19
C ASP A 92 31.08 0.52 11.65
N PRO A 93 30.02 1.23 12.06
CA PRO A 93 29.90 1.71 13.44
C PRO A 93 29.77 0.56 14.43
N SER A 94 29.93 0.86 15.72
CA SER A 94 29.68 -0.11 16.79
C SER A 94 28.28 -0.71 16.72
N VAL A 95 28.07 -1.87 17.35
CA VAL A 95 26.78 -2.62 17.34
C VAL A 95 25.57 -1.73 17.69
N TRP A 96 25.76 -0.74 18.54
CA TRP A 96 24.72 0.22 18.91
C TRP A 96 24.24 1.08 17.73
N GLY A 97 25.11 1.35 16.77
CA GLY A 97 24.77 2.04 15.52
C GLY A 97 23.81 1.28 14.61
N TYR A 98 23.62 -0.03 14.84
CA TYR A 98 22.64 -0.86 14.15
C TYR A 98 21.39 -1.11 14.99
N ILE A 99 21.58 -1.44 16.29
CA ILE A 99 20.48 -1.86 17.18
C ILE A 99 19.47 -0.73 17.41
N ILE A 100 19.89 0.53 17.41
CA ILE A 100 18.96 1.65 17.67
C ILE A 100 18.23 2.09 16.39
N PRO A 101 18.88 2.44 15.26
CA PRO A 101 18.19 3.01 14.11
C PRO A 101 17.33 1.99 13.35
N ILE A 102 17.72 0.71 13.27
CA ILE A 102 16.98 -0.29 12.51
C ILE A 102 15.58 -0.50 13.06
N PRO A 103 15.36 -0.79 14.36
CA PRO A 103 14.02 -0.93 14.92
C PRO A 103 13.19 0.34 14.82
N VAL A 104 13.81 1.50 15.07
CA VAL A 104 13.09 2.80 15.00
C VAL A 104 12.55 3.07 13.60
N VAL A 105 13.39 2.95 12.58
CA VAL A 105 12.97 3.17 11.18
C VAL A 105 11.96 2.11 10.74
N SER A 106 12.17 0.85 11.13
CA SER A 106 11.23 -0.24 10.82
C SER A 106 9.86 0.01 11.43
N LEU A 107 9.79 0.48 12.66
CA LEU A 107 8.53 0.81 13.34
C LEU A 107 7.79 1.97 12.64
N LEU A 108 8.52 3.01 12.24
CA LEU A 108 7.95 4.13 11.49
C LEU A 108 7.47 3.73 10.10
N ALA A 109 8.10 2.72 9.49
CA ALA A 109 7.71 2.20 8.19
C ALA A 109 6.48 1.26 8.24
N VAL A 110 6.06 0.76 9.41
CA VAL A 110 4.92 -0.18 9.55
C VAL A 110 3.65 0.28 8.84
N PRO A 111 3.12 1.49 9.05
CA PRO A 111 1.86 1.90 8.44
C PRO A 111 1.96 1.98 6.91
N PHE A 112 3.10 2.40 6.38
CA PHE A 112 3.34 2.44 4.95
C PHE A 112 3.49 1.02 4.37
N ASN A 113 4.31 0.18 4.99
CA ASN A 113 4.53 -1.21 4.59
C ASN A 113 3.22 -2.02 4.56
N PHE A 114 2.39 -1.87 5.60
CA PHE A 114 1.10 -2.53 5.70
C PHE A 114 0.16 -2.17 4.54
N ARG A 115 0.06 -0.90 4.20
CA ARG A 115 -0.80 -0.43 3.10
C ARG A 115 -0.25 -0.83 1.73
N MET A 116 1.05 -0.69 1.55
CA MET A 116 1.71 -1.02 0.30
C MET A 116 1.61 -2.52 0.01
N SER A 117 1.84 -3.38 0.99
CA SER A 117 1.75 -4.83 0.82
C SER A 117 0.36 -5.28 0.39
N ARG A 118 -0.71 -4.71 0.97
CA ARG A 118 -2.08 -4.99 0.55
C ARG A 118 -2.39 -4.49 -0.85
N SER A 119 -1.93 -3.29 -1.21
CA SER A 119 -2.10 -2.75 -2.56
C SER A 119 -1.41 -3.62 -3.60
N VAL A 120 -0.14 -3.95 -3.38
CA VAL A 120 0.65 -4.82 -4.27
C VAL A 120 0.01 -6.20 -4.39
N PHE A 121 -0.35 -6.81 -3.25
CA PHE A 121 -0.93 -8.15 -3.24
C PHE A 121 -2.25 -8.21 -4.01
N LEU A 122 -3.15 -7.25 -3.81
CA LEU A 122 -4.43 -7.20 -4.52
C LEU A 122 -4.26 -7.00 -6.03
N HIS A 123 -3.29 -6.19 -6.46
CA HIS A 123 -3.02 -5.97 -7.87
C HIS A 123 -2.34 -7.15 -8.56
N LEU A 124 -1.55 -7.95 -7.83
CA LEU A 124 -0.84 -9.12 -8.40
C LEU A 124 -1.69 -10.39 -8.33
N PHE A 125 -2.34 -10.65 -7.20
CA PHE A 125 -3.00 -11.91 -6.90
C PHE A 125 -4.53 -11.81 -6.79
N GLY A 126 -5.11 -10.60 -6.88
CA GLY A 126 -6.56 -10.43 -6.83
C GLY A 126 -7.30 -10.91 -8.09
N PHE A 127 -6.58 -11.33 -9.15
CA PHE A 127 -7.13 -11.78 -10.45
C PHE A 127 -8.20 -10.86 -11.04
N VAL A 128 -8.17 -9.58 -10.69
CA VAL A 128 -9.16 -8.58 -11.09
C VAL A 128 -8.80 -8.03 -12.47
N LYS A 129 -9.72 -8.18 -13.43
CA LYS A 129 -9.57 -7.58 -14.76
C LYS A 129 -9.78 -6.07 -14.69
N TYR A 130 -8.88 -5.33 -15.33
CA TYR A 130 -9.04 -3.88 -15.49
C TYR A 130 -10.25 -3.55 -16.37
N ARG A 131 -11.15 -2.69 -15.87
CA ARG A 131 -12.34 -2.20 -16.55
C ARG A 131 -12.46 -0.70 -16.38
N PRO A 132 -11.94 0.11 -17.31
CA PRO A 132 -11.96 1.58 -17.19
C PRO A 132 -13.40 2.13 -17.25
N GLU A 133 -14.32 1.45 -17.93
CA GLU A 133 -15.73 1.81 -18.07
C GLU A 133 -16.42 2.03 -16.71
N LEU A 134 -16.08 1.21 -15.70
CA LEU A 134 -16.67 1.29 -14.36
C LEU A 134 -16.19 2.52 -13.57
N GLY A 135 -15.07 3.13 -13.95
CA GLY A 135 -14.60 4.38 -13.37
C GLY A 135 -15.39 5.60 -13.85
N GLN A 136 -16.06 5.51 -15.00
CA GLN A 136 -16.79 6.60 -15.61
C GLN A 136 -18.27 6.67 -15.21
N ILE A 137 -18.84 5.55 -14.72
CA ILE A 137 -20.29 5.43 -14.42
C ILE A 137 -20.65 6.12 -13.09
N SER A 138 -19.70 6.43 -12.23
CA SER A 138 -19.92 7.02 -10.91
C SER A 138 -19.76 8.55 -10.87
N ALA A 139 -19.82 9.18 -12.02
CA ALA A 139 -19.81 10.64 -12.12
C ALA A 139 -21.24 11.20 -12.07
#